data_6e311d9ea2f9d3ccc69a36a3f91ccc4b
#
_entry.id   6e311d9ea2f9d3ccc69a36a3f91ccc4b
#
_cell.length_a   1.000
_cell.length_b   1.000
_cell.length_c   1.000
_cell.angle_alpha   90.00
_cell.angle_beta   90.00
_cell.angle_gamma   90.00
#
_symmetry.space_group_name_H-M   'P 1'
#
loop_
_entity.id
_entity.type
_entity.pdbx_description
1 polymer ?
#
loop_
_entity_poly.entity_id
_entity_poly.type
_entity_poly.pdbx_seq_one_letter_code
_entity_poly.pdbx_strand_id
1 'polypeptide(L)'
;MEILFTKLADQPVLFLFLLIGIGMAFGHVKIKGIGLGAAAVLFFAIVLSAWAETYGIHLRVTRELGTLGLALFAFAIGMNSGASFFHNLKSAVGPILTMVALYGIAAASGEIIGRMWGMDPALIAGTFAGSVTNTPALAAAGTASGKLDLATVGYSIAYLFGVIGMLIASAAALSYGKRDKDAPSPLANRTIRVERGDHPCIGDIHTMMGSKVTFSRLRRGETGPIMRPSMTDTVDKGDLVTVVGPRELVARVATELGHPSSHSLIEDRAYLDFRRVTISNPKLAGHTVEELDLARKFSATISRVRRGDVDMIAEPGLVLQQGDRVRVVAPTSKMREITKFFGDSARGLSDLNPISLGVGMALGILIGEIPIFTPTGAYFSIGSAAGTLIVGLIFGRLGRIGPFVTAMPFTAGQVLAEFGLLVFLAQAGANAGGQIEKAFTSGTWLQILLLGIIMTSIMAIGLYVVMRWAFKMGGTKLSGLLAGAQTQPAVLAFANSRTNMDPRVSLGYALVYPVAMIGKILVAQIMGGM
;
A
#
# COMPACT_ATOMS: atom_id res chain seq x y z
N MET A 1 -36.67 -11.39 15.84
CA MET A 1 -35.21 -11.14 15.76
C MET A 1 -34.45 -12.43 16.04
N GLU A 2 -34.80 -13.18 17.06
CA GLU A 2 -34.16 -14.46 17.43
C GLU A 2 -34.07 -15.44 16.25
N ILE A 3 -35.20 -15.70 15.55
CA ILE A 3 -35.23 -16.56 14.36
C ILE A 3 -34.27 -16.09 13.26
N LEU A 4 -34.14 -14.78 13.07
CA LEU A 4 -33.23 -14.21 12.09
C LEU A 4 -31.76 -14.45 12.49
N PHE A 5 -31.41 -14.18 13.75
CA PHE A 5 -30.05 -14.40 14.26
C PHE A 5 -29.68 -15.87 14.24
N THR A 6 -30.58 -16.77 14.60
CA THR A 6 -30.34 -18.22 14.50
C THR A 6 -30.03 -18.63 13.06
N LYS A 7 -30.81 -18.17 12.09
CA LYS A 7 -30.54 -18.46 10.66
C LYS A 7 -29.20 -17.89 10.18
N LEU A 8 -28.80 -16.71 10.68
CA LEU A 8 -27.51 -16.12 10.33
C LEU A 8 -26.33 -16.88 10.99
N ALA A 9 -26.53 -17.38 12.22
CA ALA A 9 -25.54 -18.20 12.91
C ALA A 9 -25.28 -19.55 12.19
N ASP A 10 -26.34 -20.14 11.64
CA ASP A 10 -26.26 -21.41 10.88
C ASP A 10 -25.61 -21.24 9.50
N GLN A 11 -25.51 -20.01 8.98
CA GLN A 11 -25.00 -19.73 7.63
C GLN A 11 -23.90 -18.65 7.65
N PRO A 12 -22.67 -18.97 8.07
CA PRO A 12 -21.59 -17.99 8.24
C PRO A 12 -21.24 -17.24 6.94
N VAL A 13 -21.36 -17.88 5.78
CA VAL A 13 -21.09 -17.23 4.48
C VAL A 13 -22.19 -16.21 4.13
N LEU A 14 -23.45 -16.54 4.36
CA LEU A 14 -24.55 -15.58 4.20
C LEU A 14 -24.36 -14.38 5.13
N PHE A 15 -24.02 -14.65 6.39
CA PHE A 15 -23.76 -13.62 7.39
C PHE A 15 -22.61 -12.71 6.96
N LEU A 16 -21.49 -13.27 6.47
CA LEU A 16 -20.35 -12.54 5.95
C LEU A 16 -20.76 -11.55 4.85
N PHE A 17 -21.47 -12.02 3.82
CA PHE A 17 -21.87 -11.14 2.72
C PHE A 17 -22.90 -10.09 3.13
N LEU A 18 -23.77 -10.38 4.08
CA LEU A 18 -24.67 -9.41 4.68
C LEU A 18 -23.91 -8.31 5.41
N LEU A 19 -22.88 -8.67 6.21
CA LEU A 19 -22.03 -7.72 6.89
C LEU A 19 -21.29 -6.81 5.90
N ILE A 20 -20.74 -7.39 4.83
CA ILE A 20 -20.05 -6.64 3.79
C ILE A 20 -21.01 -5.69 3.08
N GLY A 21 -22.16 -6.18 2.61
CA GLY A 21 -23.12 -5.39 1.83
C GLY A 21 -23.70 -4.23 2.62
N ILE A 22 -24.25 -4.51 3.82
CA ILE A 22 -24.87 -3.49 4.68
C ILE A 22 -23.79 -2.57 5.26
N GLY A 23 -22.67 -3.13 5.74
CA GLY A 23 -21.57 -2.36 6.29
C GLY A 23 -21.00 -1.37 5.27
N MET A 24 -20.84 -1.77 4.00
CA MET A 24 -20.42 -0.88 2.92
C MET A 24 -21.48 0.17 2.59
N ALA A 25 -22.76 -0.16 2.64
CA ALA A 25 -23.83 0.83 2.47
C ALA A 25 -23.73 1.94 3.52
N PHE A 26 -23.50 1.60 4.79
CA PHE A 26 -23.18 2.58 5.83
C PHE A 26 -21.87 3.32 5.58
N GLY A 27 -20.86 2.63 5.05
CA GLY A 27 -19.55 3.21 4.72
C GLY A 27 -19.63 4.32 3.66
N HIS A 28 -20.61 4.26 2.76
CA HIS A 28 -20.84 5.28 1.74
C HIS A 28 -21.55 6.53 2.28
N VAL A 29 -22.17 6.46 3.46
CA VAL A 29 -22.80 7.62 4.10
C VAL A 29 -21.71 8.60 4.53
N LYS A 30 -21.76 9.81 3.97
CA LYS A 30 -20.79 10.87 4.27
C LYS A 30 -21.43 11.91 5.19
N ILE A 31 -20.90 12.06 6.39
CA ILE A 31 -21.28 13.13 7.33
C ILE A 31 -20.20 14.22 7.24
N LYS A 32 -20.58 15.42 6.79
CA LYS A 32 -19.63 16.55 6.54
C LYS A 32 -18.46 16.17 5.62
N GLY A 33 -18.74 15.36 4.60
CA GLY A 33 -17.75 14.88 3.65
C GLY A 33 -16.89 13.72 4.17
N ILE A 34 -17.11 13.23 5.38
CA ILE A 34 -16.39 12.14 6.03
C ILE A 34 -17.25 10.88 5.98
N GLY A 35 -16.75 9.81 5.34
CA GLY A 35 -17.37 8.48 5.36
C GLY A 35 -16.40 7.47 5.99
N LEU A 36 -16.93 6.43 6.61
CA LEU A 36 -16.13 5.37 7.22
C LEU A 36 -15.52 4.41 6.17
N GLY A 37 -16.09 4.38 4.95
CA GLY A 37 -15.64 3.46 3.91
C GLY A 37 -15.70 2.00 4.38
N ALA A 38 -14.71 1.19 4.02
CA ALA A 38 -14.63 -0.21 4.40
C ALA A 38 -14.62 -0.44 5.94
N ALA A 39 -14.14 0.53 6.73
CA ALA A 39 -14.15 0.41 8.20
C ALA A 39 -15.58 0.29 8.77
N ALA A 40 -16.59 0.76 8.06
CA ALA A 40 -17.98 0.62 8.49
C ALA A 40 -18.41 -0.86 8.58
N VAL A 41 -17.84 -1.73 7.78
CA VAL A 41 -18.10 -3.18 7.85
C VAL A 41 -17.69 -3.73 9.22
N LEU A 42 -16.51 -3.33 9.72
CA LEU A 42 -16.04 -3.73 11.05
C LEU A 42 -17.01 -3.27 12.14
N PHE A 43 -17.36 -1.98 12.16
CA PHE A 43 -18.24 -1.43 13.20
C PHE A 43 -19.65 -2.02 13.13
N PHE A 44 -20.20 -2.17 11.93
CA PHE A 44 -21.50 -2.81 11.76
C PHE A 44 -21.49 -4.26 12.25
N ALA A 45 -20.42 -5.02 11.95
CA ALA A 45 -20.25 -6.38 12.42
C ALA A 45 -20.17 -6.46 13.95
N ILE A 46 -19.42 -5.56 14.60
CA ILE A 46 -19.34 -5.47 16.07
C ILE A 46 -20.73 -5.24 16.67
N VAL A 47 -21.45 -4.24 16.17
CA VAL A 47 -22.79 -3.87 16.72
C VAL A 47 -23.78 -5.02 16.54
N LEU A 48 -23.82 -5.64 15.35
CA LEU A 48 -24.76 -6.70 15.06
C LEU A 48 -24.47 -7.97 15.88
N SER A 49 -23.18 -8.33 16.03
CA SER A 49 -22.80 -9.49 16.85
C SER A 49 -23.03 -9.25 18.33
N ALA A 50 -22.70 -8.06 18.85
CA ALA A 50 -23.00 -7.70 20.24
C ALA A 50 -24.51 -7.69 20.51
N TRP A 51 -25.31 -7.26 19.52
CA TRP A 51 -26.77 -7.32 19.65
C TRP A 51 -27.30 -8.75 19.68
N ALA A 52 -26.79 -9.65 18.85
CA ALA A 52 -27.20 -11.06 18.86
C ALA A 52 -26.84 -11.77 20.18
N GLU A 53 -25.69 -11.40 20.80
CA GLU A 53 -25.31 -11.93 22.12
C GLU A 53 -26.38 -11.63 23.21
N THR A 54 -27.10 -10.52 23.13
CA THR A 54 -28.20 -10.23 24.08
C THR A 54 -29.38 -11.23 24.00
N TYR A 55 -29.45 -12.01 22.90
CA TYR A 55 -30.38 -13.13 22.72
C TYR A 55 -29.72 -14.49 22.98
N GLY A 56 -28.47 -14.53 23.45
CA GLY A 56 -27.71 -15.77 23.63
C GLY A 56 -27.28 -16.45 22.33
N ILE A 57 -27.29 -15.70 21.20
CA ILE A 57 -26.92 -16.24 19.87
C ILE A 57 -25.55 -15.69 19.48
N HIS A 58 -24.61 -16.59 19.24
CA HIS A 58 -23.25 -16.24 18.85
C HIS A 58 -23.13 -16.15 17.33
N LEU A 59 -23.15 -14.93 16.79
CA LEU A 59 -22.86 -14.68 15.37
C LEU A 59 -21.35 -14.65 15.13
N ARG A 60 -20.85 -15.60 14.38
CA ARG A 60 -19.42 -15.71 14.08
C ARG A 60 -19.19 -15.94 12.59
N VAL A 61 -18.16 -15.29 12.07
CA VAL A 61 -17.56 -15.64 10.78
C VAL A 61 -16.35 -16.54 11.06
N THR A 62 -16.22 -17.63 10.32
CA THR A 62 -15.18 -18.63 10.55
C THR A 62 -13.78 -18.01 10.42
N ARG A 63 -12.85 -18.46 11.24
CA ARG A 63 -11.47 -17.95 11.28
C ARG A 63 -10.77 -18.12 9.93
N GLU A 64 -11.06 -19.20 9.23
CA GLU A 64 -10.50 -19.54 7.92
C GLU A 64 -10.84 -18.49 6.88
N LEU A 65 -12.08 -18.00 6.85
CA LEU A 65 -12.50 -16.93 5.94
C LEU A 65 -11.78 -15.62 6.26
N GLY A 66 -11.64 -15.26 7.54
CA GLY A 66 -10.88 -14.08 7.95
C GLY A 66 -9.39 -14.20 7.58
N THR A 67 -8.80 -15.36 7.80
CA THR A 67 -7.39 -15.62 7.44
C THR A 67 -7.19 -15.55 5.92
N LEU A 68 -8.10 -16.13 5.14
CA LEU A 68 -8.08 -16.03 3.67
C LEU A 68 -8.19 -14.56 3.22
N GLY A 69 -9.15 -13.82 3.78
CA GLY A 69 -9.33 -12.41 3.47
C GLY A 69 -8.07 -11.59 3.76
N LEU A 70 -7.51 -11.76 4.96
CA LEU A 70 -6.31 -11.04 5.37
C LEU A 70 -5.07 -11.41 4.54
N ALA A 71 -4.92 -12.70 4.19
CA ALA A 71 -3.82 -13.18 3.37
C ALA A 71 -3.92 -12.65 1.93
N LEU A 72 -5.11 -12.66 1.32
CA LEU A 72 -5.36 -12.06 0.00
C LEU A 72 -5.06 -10.56 0.00
N PHE A 73 -5.55 -9.84 1.02
CA PHE A 73 -5.27 -8.42 1.20
C PHE A 73 -3.77 -8.15 1.27
N ALA A 74 -3.06 -8.85 2.16
CA ALA A 74 -1.64 -8.66 2.39
C ALA A 74 -0.80 -9.00 1.15
N PHE A 75 -1.10 -10.11 0.48
CA PHE A 75 -0.44 -10.51 -0.77
C PHE A 75 -0.62 -9.46 -1.86
N ALA A 76 -1.85 -9.00 -2.11
CA ALA A 76 -2.14 -8.02 -3.14
C ALA A 76 -1.48 -6.65 -2.86
N ILE A 77 -1.46 -6.20 -1.60
CA ILE A 77 -0.72 -5.00 -1.19
C ILE A 77 0.78 -5.18 -1.42
N GLY A 78 1.33 -6.34 -1.06
CA GLY A 78 2.74 -6.69 -1.31
C GLY A 78 3.08 -6.61 -2.80
N MET A 79 2.26 -7.24 -3.64
CA MET A 79 2.42 -7.23 -5.10
C MET A 79 2.43 -5.80 -5.67
N ASN A 80 1.47 -4.98 -5.27
CA ASN A 80 1.34 -3.61 -5.77
C ASN A 80 2.47 -2.68 -5.29
N SER A 81 3.06 -2.97 -4.13
CA SER A 81 4.04 -2.11 -3.47
C SER A 81 5.49 -2.61 -3.62
N GLY A 82 5.72 -3.84 -4.11
CA GLY A 82 7.01 -4.52 -4.05
C GLY A 82 8.18 -3.71 -4.65
N ALA A 83 8.03 -3.22 -5.87
CA ALA A 83 9.07 -2.45 -6.53
C ALA A 83 9.43 -1.16 -5.75
N SER A 84 8.41 -0.42 -5.32
CA SER A 84 8.58 0.83 -4.58
C SER A 84 9.13 0.62 -3.16
N PHE A 85 8.75 -0.48 -2.51
CA PHE A 85 9.23 -0.84 -1.17
C PHE A 85 10.75 -1.00 -1.16
N PHE A 86 11.31 -1.85 -2.02
CA PHE A 86 12.75 -2.11 -2.03
C PHE A 86 13.57 -0.90 -2.49
N HIS A 87 13.01 -0.09 -3.39
CA HIS A 87 13.67 1.17 -3.81
C HIS A 87 13.82 2.14 -2.62
N ASN A 88 12.80 2.21 -1.76
CA ASN A 88 12.78 3.16 -0.64
C ASN A 88 13.26 2.57 0.69
N LEU A 89 13.69 1.30 0.74
CA LEU A 89 14.03 0.61 1.99
C LEU A 89 15.13 1.33 2.80
N LYS A 90 16.14 1.88 2.12
CA LYS A 90 17.23 2.63 2.79
C LYS A 90 16.70 3.87 3.54
N SER A 91 15.66 4.51 3.04
CA SER A 91 15.02 5.66 3.69
C SER A 91 14.06 5.27 4.83
N ALA A 92 13.77 3.98 4.97
CA ALA A 92 12.83 3.44 5.95
C ALA A 92 13.48 3.11 7.31
N VAL A 93 14.79 3.00 7.39
CA VAL A 93 15.50 2.58 8.62
C VAL A 93 15.14 3.46 9.81
N GLY A 94 15.18 4.79 9.64
CA GLY A 94 14.80 5.74 10.68
C GLY A 94 13.36 5.58 11.16
N PRO A 95 12.35 5.62 10.26
CA PRO A 95 10.96 5.32 10.60
C PRO A 95 10.75 3.98 11.31
N ILE A 96 11.42 2.91 10.87
CA ILE A 96 11.32 1.58 11.49
C ILE A 96 11.88 1.61 12.91
N LEU A 97 13.07 2.16 13.14
CA LEU A 97 13.67 2.25 14.46
C LEU A 97 12.81 3.08 15.42
N THR A 98 12.26 4.20 14.93
CA THR A 98 11.32 5.02 15.72
C THR A 98 10.09 4.24 16.13
N MET A 99 9.49 3.48 15.19
CA MET A 99 8.32 2.67 15.46
C MET A 99 8.60 1.59 16.52
N VAL A 100 9.72 0.88 16.42
CA VAL A 100 10.12 -0.14 17.38
C VAL A 100 10.39 0.47 18.76
N ALA A 101 11.05 1.62 18.81
CA ALA A 101 11.28 2.35 20.07
C ALA A 101 9.94 2.76 20.73
N LEU A 102 8.97 3.23 19.95
CA LEU A 102 7.64 3.58 20.47
C LEU A 102 6.86 2.36 20.96
N TYR A 103 7.01 1.17 20.37
CA TYR A 103 6.46 -0.08 20.93
C TYR A 103 7.04 -0.35 22.32
N GLY A 104 8.36 -0.20 22.48
CA GLY A 104 9.02 -0.35 23.78
C GLY A 104 8.52 0.67 24.82
N ILE A 105 8.36 1.94 24.43
CA ILE A 105 7.83 2.99 25.31
C ILE A 105 6.37 2.70 25.69
N ALA A 106 5.53 2.30 24.76
CA ALA A 106 4.14 1.96 25.03
C ALA A 106 4.03 0.75 25.96
N ALA A 107 4.83 -0.28 25.74
CA ALA A 107 4.90 -1.47 26.59
C ALA A 107 5.38 -1.13 28.02
N ALA A 108 6.49 -0.40 28.14
CA ALA A 108 7.01 0.02 29.45
C ALA A 108 6.00 0.89 30.22
N SER A 109 5.37 1.84 29.53
CA SER A 109 4.31 2.66 30.14
C SER A 109 3.13 1.81 30.60
N GLY A 110 2.72 0.84 29.78
CA GLY A 110 1.65 -0.08 30.12
C GLY A 110 1.97 -0.96 31.32
N GLU A 111 3.18 -1.47 31.37
CA GLU A 111 3.66 -2.30 32.48
C GLU A 111 3.71 -1.51 33.79
N ILE A 112 4.28 -0.31 33.75
CA ILE A 112 4.37 0.55 34.95
C ILE A 112 2.97 0.92 35.46
N ILE A 113 2.11 1.44 34.58
CA ILE A 113 0.77 1.91 34.98
C ILE A 113 -0.11 0.74 35.38
N GLY A 114 -0.10 -0.37 34.60
CA GLY A 114 -0.90 -1.54 34.88
C GLY A 114 -0.56 -2.17 36.22
N ARG A 115 0.72 -2.30 36.55
CA ARG A 115 1.17 -2.80 37.89
C ARG A 115 0.78 -1.84 39.01
N MET A 116 0.88 -0.52 38.80
CA MET A 116 0.40 0.46 39.79
C MET A 116 -1.10 0.32 40.06
N TRP A 117 -1.88 -0.11 39.08
CA TRP A 117 -3.31 -0.38 39.23
C TRP A 117 -3.63 -1.81 39.71
N GLY A 118 -2.63 -2.63 40.01
CA GLY A 118 -2.79 -3.99 40.47
C GLY A 118 -3.29 -4.97 39.41
N MET A 119 -3.10 -4.65 38.12
CA MET A 119 -3.53 -5.52 37.02
C MET A 119 -2.59 -6.73 36.89
N ASP A 120 -3.18 -7.87 36.50
CA ASP A 120 -2.41 -9.08 36.16
C ASP A 120 -1.52 -8.85 34.93
N PRO A 121 -0.26 -9.33 34.92
CA PRO A 121 0.65 -9.16 33.77
C PRO A 121 0.04 -9.66 32.43
N ALA A 122 -0.69 -10.78 32.47
CA ALA A 122 -1.36 -11.29 31.28
C ALA A 122 -2.41 -10.31 30.74
N LEU A 123 -3.13 -9.64 31.63
CA LEU A 123 -4.11 -8.62 31.27
C LEU A 123 -3.43 -7.39 30.66
N ILE A 124 -2.28 -6.97 31.21
CA ILE A 124 -1.50 -5.84 30.69
C ILE A 124 -0.96 -6.18 29.30
N ALA A 125 -0.35 -7.35 29.13
CA ALA A 125 0.18 -7.81 27.85
C ALA A 125 -0.91 -7.95 26.78
N GLY A 126 -2.09 -8.47 27.17
CA GLY A 126 -3.26 -8.52 26.32
C GLY A 126 -3.76 -7.13 25.93
N THR A 127 -3.79 -6.18 26.88
CA THR A 127 -4.13 -4.78 26.62
C THR A 127 -3.17 -4.14 25.62
N PHE A 128 -1.87 -4.40 25.73
CA PHE A 128 -0.88 -3.97 24.74
C PHE A 128 -1.21 -4.56 23.35
N ALA A 129 -1.39 -5.88 23.26
CA ALA A 129 -1.72 -6.53 21.99
C ALA A 129 -2.99 -5.97 21.35
N GLY A 130 -4.01 -5.64 22.15
CA GLY A 130 -5.25 -4.98 21.72
C GLY A 130 -5.00 -3.54 21.26
N SER A 131 -4.27 -2.74 22.05
CA SER A 131 -3.96 -1.34 21.72
C SER A 131 -3.20 -1.18 20.41
N VAL A 132 -2.37 -2.18 20.05
CA VAL A 132 -1.68 -2.25 18.76
C VAL A 132 -2.40 -3.14 17.72
N THR A 133 -3.61 -3.60 18.02
CA THR A 133 -4.51 -4.38 17.15
C THR A 133 -3.86 -5.60 16.49
N ASN A 134 -3.10 -6.39 17.26
CA ASN A 134 -2.32 -7.50 16.73
C ASN A 134 -2.71 -8.85 17.38
N THR A 135 -3.46 -9.68 16.65
CA THR A 135 -3.90 -11.01 17.14
C THR A 135 -2.74 -12.00 17.36
N PRO A 136 -1.69 -12.08 16.52
CA PRO A 136 -0.51 -12.85 16.84
C PRO A 136 0.21 -12.41 18.12
N ALA A 137 0.22 -11.10 18.41
CA ALA A 137 0.76 -10.60 19.68
C ALA A 137 -0.09 -11.04 20.88
N LEU A 138 -1.42 -11.11 20.75
CA LEU A 138 -2.29 -11.72 21.76
C LEU A 138 -1.91 -13.19 22.02
N ALA A 139 -1.75 -13.97 20.96
CA ALA A 139 -1.36 -15.37 21.10
C ALA A 139 0.00 -15.52 21.81
N ALA A 140 0.97 -14.66 21.47
CA ALA A 140 2.28 -14.62 22.12
C ALA A 140 2.18 -14.24 23.61
N ALA A 141 1.40 -13.21 23.94
CA ALA A 141 1.14 -12.78 25.32
C ALA A 141 0.48 -13.91 26.14
N GLY A 142 -0.56 -14.55 25.56
CA GLY A 142 -1.27 -15.65 26.20
C GLY A 142 -0.40 -16.89 26.43
N THR A 143 0.47 -17.22 25.48
CA THR A 143 1.41 -18.34 25.59
C THR A 143 2.48 -18.06 26.66
N ALA A 144 3.06 -16.86 26.64
CA ALA A 144 4.12 -16.49 27.56
C ALA A 144 3.61 -16.38 29.02
N SER A 145 2.40 -15.86 29.21
CA SER A 145 1.78 -15.72 30.55
C SER A 145 1.13 -17.00 31.05
N GLY A 146 0.84 -17.97 30.19
CA GLY A 146 -0.01 -19.14 30.49
C GLY A 146 -1.49 -18.81 30.76
N LYS A 147 -1.93 -17.55 30.56
CA LYS A 147 -3.27 -17.05 30.89
C LYS A 147 -3.94 -16.39 29.69
N LEU A 148 -4.18 -17.17 28.64
CA LEU A 148 -4.74 -16.66 27.37
C LEU A 148 -6.07 -15.95 27.57
N ASP A 149 -6.93 -16.46 28.46
CA ASP A 149 -8.27 -15.88 28.69
C ASP A 149 -8.19 -14.45 29.24
N LEU A 150 -7.29 -14.20 30.21
CA LEU A 150 -7.05 -12.86 30.74
C LEU A 150 -6.45 -11.93 29.68
N ALA A 151 -5.45 -12.41 28.93
CA ALA A 151 -4.89 -11.65 27.82
C ALA A 151 -5.95 -11.30 26.79
N THR A 152 -6.90 -12.22 26.52
CA THR A 152 -8.02 -11.99 25.58
C THR A 152 -8.98 -10.91 26.07
N VAL A 153 -9.27 -10.83 27.34
CA VAL A 153 -10.09 -9.73 27.92
C VAL A 153 -9.40 -8.37 27.70
N GLY A 154 -8.12 -8.26 28.05
CA GLY A 154 -7.33 -7.04 27.81
C GLY A 154 -7.33 -6.63 26.35
N TYR A 155 -7.06 -7.60 25.46
CA TYR A 155 -7.05 -7.40 24.02
C TYR A 155 -8.38 -6.87 23.50
N SER A 156 -9.50 -7.47 23.88
CA SER A 156 -10.82 -7.16 23.29
C SER A 156 -11.27 -5.76 23.60
N ILE A 157 -11.04 -5.27 24.81
CA ILE A 157 -11.44 -3.92 25.23
C ILE A 157 -10.52 -2.89 24.59
N ALA A 158 -9.19 -3.10 24.64
CA ALA A 158 -8.24 -2.14 24.12
C ALA A 158 -8.27 -2.06 22.57
N TYR A 159 -8.65 -3.14 21.88
CA TYR A 159 -8.67 -3.23 20.44
C TYR A 159 -9.56 -2.15 19.79
N LEU A 160 -10.73 -1.90 20.34
CA LEU A 160 -11.66 -0.91 19.79
C LEU A 160 -11.02 0.49 19.75
N PHE A 161 -10.38 0.90 20.85
CA PHE A 161 -9.72 2.20 20.88
C PHE A 161 -8.43 2.19 20.06
N GLY A 162 -7.73 1.06 19.98
CA GLY A 162 -6.58 0.88 19.08
C GLY A 162 -6.91 1.21 17.63
N VAL A 163 -8.10 0.81 17.17
CA VAL A 163 -8.60 1.15 15.82
C VAL A 163 -9.02 2.63 15.76
N ILE A 164 -9.86 3.10 16.69
CA ILE A 164 -10.41 4.47 16.66
C ILE A 164 -9.30 5.51 16.82
N GLY A 165 -8.39 5.32 17.77
CA GLY A 165 -7.29 6.24 18.01
C GLY A 165 -6.39 6.40 16.79
N MET A 166 -6.10 5.29 16.11
CA MET A 166 -5.28 5.33 14.91
C MET A 166 -6.04 5.89 13.69
N LEU A 167 -7.36 5.70 13.61
CA LEU A 167 -8.20 6.38 12.60
C LEU A 167 -8.17 7.91 12.80
N ILE A 168 -8.25 8.38 14.05
CA ILE A 168 -8.14 9.81 14.36
C ILE A 168 -6.75 10.34 13.95
N ALA A 169 -5.67 9.62 14.30
CA ALA A 169 -4.32 10.02 13.90
C ALA A 169 -4.14 10.04 12.37
N SER A 170 -4.69 9.05 11.68
CA SER A 170 -4.68 9.00 10.22
C SER A 170 -5.48 10.15 9.59
N ALA A 171 -6.66 10.48 10.14
CA ALA A 171 -7.44 11.62 9.71
C ALA A 171 -6.69 12.95 9.93
N ALA A 172 -6.02 13.10 11.07
CA ALA A 172 -5.17 14.24 11.35
C ALA A 172 -4.00 14.35 10.35
N ALA A 173 -3.35 13.24 10.02
CA ALA A 173 -2.30 13.20 9.01
C ALA A 173 -2.82 13.65 7.63
N LEU A 174 -3.97 13.13 7.20
CA LEU A 174 -4.57 13.46 5.92
C LEU A 174 -5.08 14.90 5.81
N SER A 175 -5.42 15.55 6.93
CA SER A 175 -5.82 16.97 6.91
C SER A 175 -4.72 17.88 6.36
N TYR A 176 -3.47 17.48 6.47
CA TYR A 176 -2.31 18.18 5.91
C TYR A 176 -1.88 17.65 4.54
N GLY A 177 -2.50 16.60 4.02
CA GLY A 177 -2.09 15.93 2.76
C GLY A 177 -2.07 16.86 1.54
N LYS A 178 -2.92 17.90 1.50
CA LYS A 178 -2.92 18.91 0.42
C LYS A 178 -1.63 19.76 0.36
N ARG A 179 -0.85 19.77 1.44
CA ARG A 179 0.42 20.52 1.57
C ARG A 179 1.65 19.60 1.47
N ASP A 180 1.45 18.35 1.07
CA ASP A 180 2.53 17.39 0.96
C ASP A 180 3.52 17.79 -0.12
N LYS A 181 4.78 17.90 0.26
CA LYS A 181 5.89 18.17 -0.67
C LYS A 181 6.41 16.91 -1.35
N ASP A 182 6.03 15.74 -0.87
CA ASP A 182 6.37 14.43 -1.43
C ASP A 182 5.35 13.91 -2.45
N ALA A 183 4.36 14.74 -2.81
CA ALA A 183 3.46 14.43 -3.91
C ALA A 183 4.27 14.34 -5.21
N PRO A 184 4.07 13.27 -6.02
CA PRO A 184 4.72 13.18 -7.31
C PRO A 184 4.36 14.41 -8.15
N SER A 185 5.36 15.12 -8.62
CA SER A 185 5.13 16.29 -9.50
C SER A 185 4.40 15.85 -10.75
N PRO A 186 3.30 16.53 -11.14
CA PRO A 186 2.56 16.18 -12.34
C PRO A 186 3.50 16.22 -13.56
N LEU A 187 3.44 15.16 -14.37
CA LEU A 187 4.26 15.07 -15.57
C LEU A 187 3.80 16.08 -16.61
N ALA A 188 4.72 16.91 -17.03
CA ALA A 188 4.56 17.86 -18.11
C ALA A 188 5.18 17.32 -19.40
N ASN A 189 4.71 17.86 -20.52
CA ASN A 189 5.18 17.57 -21.85
C ASN A 189 5.24 18.90 -22.59
N ARG A 190 6.43 19.38 -22.96
CA ARG A 190 6.61 20.67 -23.63
C ARG A 190 7.60 20.56 -24.76
N THR A 191 7.31 21.27 -25.83
CA THR A 191 8.27 21.56 -26.91
C THR A 191 9.03 22.83 -26.52
N ILE A 192 10.35 22.76 -26.60
CA ILE A 192 11.29 23.82 -26.25
C ILE A 192 12.01 24.21 -27.53
N ARG A 193 12.11 25.52 -27.79
CA ARG A 193 12.97 26.08 -28.82
C ARG A 193 14.35 26.32 -28.23
N VAL A 194 15.37 25.75 -28.87
CA VAL A 194 16.76 25.88 -28.43
C VAL A 194 17.29 27.24 -28.83
N GLU A 195 17.89 27.95 -27.90
CA GLU A 195 18.54 29.25 -28.12
C GLU A 195 20.05 29.20 -27.90
N ARG A 196 20.55 28.09 -27.31
CA ARG A 196 21.99 27.87 -27.09
C ARG A 196 22.70 27.62 -28.41
N GLY A 197 23.89 28.22 -28.56
CA GLY A 197 24.75 28.03 -29.72
C GLY A 197 26.00 27.18 -29.47
N ASP A 198 26.11 26.58 -28.28
CA ASP A 198 27.24 25.73 -27.86
C ASP A 198 27.02 24.23 -28.11
N HIS A 199 26.00 23.88 -28.92
CA HIS A 199 25.68 22.53 -29.37
C HIS A 199 25.56 21.50 -28.22
N PRO A 200 24.74 21.76 -27.18
CA PRO A 200 24.68 20.87 -26.02
C PRO A 200 24.21 19.47 -26.42
N CYS A 201 24.82 18.44 -25.83
CA CYS A 201 24.43 17.05 -26.03
C CYS A 201 23.16 16.72 -25.21
N ILE A 202 22.20 16.03 -25.80
CA ILE A 202 20.97 15.60 -25.13
C ILE A 202 21.26 14.71 -23.92
N GLY A 203 22.27 13.84 -24.02
CA GLY A 203 22.69 12.96 -22.93
C GLY A 203 23.22 13.72 -21.71
N ASP A 204 23.94 14.83 -21.92
CA ASP A 204 24.45 15.67 -20.83
C ASP A 204 23.31 16.36 -20.10
N ILE A 205 22.34 16.90 -20.83
CA ILE A 205 21.14 17.52 -20.24
C ILE A 205 20.31 16.48 -19.50
N HIS A 206 20.12 15.29 -20.07
CA HIS A 206 19.44 14.19 -19.43
C HIS A 206 20.09 13.82 -18.08
N THR A 207 21.41 13.70 -18.05
CA THR A 207 22.20 13.40 -16.85
C THR A 207 22.12 14.52 -15.82
N MET A 208 22.24 15.79 -16.26
CA MET A 208 22.10 16.98 -15.40
C MET A 208 20.73 17.04 -14.71
N MET A 209 19.68 16.54 -15.35
CA MET A 209 18.33 16.44 -14.78
C MET A 209 18.12 15.17 -13.95
N GLY A 210 19.18 14.45 -13.59
CA GLY A 210 19.14 13.22 -12.79
C GLY A 210 18.43 12.07 -13.50
N SER A 211 18.49 12.03 -14.83
CA SER A 211 17.84 11.03 -15.68
C SER A 211 16.29 10.96 -15.54
N LYS A 212 15.67 12.02 -15.03
CA LYS A 212 14.23 12.11 -14.77
C LYS A 212 13.45 12.85 -15.84
N VAL A 213 14.04 13.10 -16.99
CA VAL A 213 13.38 13.68 -18.17
C VAL A 213 13.61 12.81 -19.38
N THR A 214 12.66 12.75 -20.29
CA THR A 214 12.76 11.99 -21.54
C THR A 214 12.61 12.94 -22.73
N PHE A 215 13.55 12.89 -23.66
CA PHE A 215 13.46 13.60 -24.92
C PHE A 215 12.74 12.72 -25.94
N SER A 216 11.63 13.17 -26.47
CA SER A 216 10.73 12.33 -27.27
C SER A 216 10.68 12.68 -28.75
N ARG A 217 10.97 13.92 -29.11
CA ARG A 217 10.98 14.43 -30.49
C ARG A 217 12.06 15.49 -30.65
N LEU A 218 12.66 15.52 -31.81
CA LEU A 218 13.59 16.55 -32.25
C LEU A 218 13.24 16.96 -33.68
N ARG A 219 13.18 18.25 -33.94
CA ARG A 219 13.11 18.84 -35.28
C ARG A 219 14.28 19.78 -35.46
N ARG A 220 15.06 19.58 -36.51
CA ARG A 220 16.14 20.49 -36.88
C ARG A 220 15.55 21.73 -37.54
N GLY A 221 15.75 22.87 -36.92
CA GLY A 221 15.15 24.14 -37.36
C GLY A 221 13.62 24.11 -37.34
N GLU A 222 13.00 24.97 -38.16
CA GLU A 222 11.53 25.11 -38.18
C GLU A 222 10.82 24.17 -39.14
N THR A 223 11.49 23.74 -40.21
CA THR A 223 10.88 22.99 -41.31
C THR A 223 11.42 21.57 -41.49
N GLY A 224 12.43 21.17 -40.73
CA GLY A 224 13.02 19.83 -40.79
C GLY A 224 12.05 18.72 -40.41
N PRO A 225 12.34 17.46 -40.78
CA PRO A 225 11.55 16.33 -40.36
C PRO A 225 11.64 16.14 -38.84
N ILE A 226 10.54 15.69 -38.24
CA ILE A 226 10.54 15.31 -36.83
C ILE A 226 11.17 13.94 -36.72
N MET A 227 12.21 13.85 -35.89
CA MET A 227 12.94 12.61 -35.63
C MET A 227 12.93 12.29 -34.12
N ARG A 228 13.26 11.05 -33.82
CA ARG A 228 13.51 10.63 -32.44
C ARG A 228 14.94 11.02 -32.07
N PRO A 229 15.15 11.79 -31.00
CA PRO A 229 16.50 12.12 -30.55
C PRO A 229 17.20 10.91 -29.90
N SER A 230 18.50 10.80 -30.15
CA SER A 230 19.42 9.93 -29.44
C SER A 230 20.08 10.67 -28.29
N MET A 231 20.60 9.93 -27.31
CA MET A 231 21.39 10.53 -26.22
C MET A 231 22.70 11.16 -26.70
N THR A 232 23.21 10.74 -27.87
CA THR A 232 24.42 11.29 -28.50
C THR A 232 24.15 12.47 -29.43
N ASP A 233 22.87 12.82 -29.67
CA ASP A 233 22.55 13.95 -30.53
C ASP A 233 22.85 15.26 -29.79
N THR A 234 23.41 16.21 -30.52
CA THR A 234 23.51 17.63 -30.12
C THR A 234 22.31 18.40 -30.60
N VAL A 235 21.97 19.49 -29.96
CA VAL A 235 20.91 20.41 -30.39
C VAL A 235 21.49 21.78 -30.72
N ASP A 236 20.98 22.39 -31.78
CA ASP A 236 21.48 23.65 -32.32
C ASP A 236 20.46 24.77 -32.10
N LYS A 237 20.93 26.01 -32.17
CA LYS A 237 20.05 27.16 -32.09
C LYS A 237 18.97 27.13 -33.16
N GLY A 238 17.70 27.24 -32.76
CA GLY A 238 16.54 27.17 -33.64
C GLY A 238 15.91 25.77 -33.71
N ASP A 239 16.56 24.73 -33.19
CA ASP A 239 15.97 23.39 -33.09
C ASP A 239 14.78 23.36 -32.13
N LEU A 240 13.86 22.46 -32.39
CA LEU A 240 12.71 22.21 -31.52
C LEU A 240 12.85 20.82 -30.87
N VAL A 241 12.81 20.77 -29.56
CA VAL A 241 12.90 19.50 -28.83
C VAL A 241 11.72 19.33 -27.87
N THR A 242 11.09 18.15 -27.87
CA THR A 242 10.01 17.84 -26.95
C THR A 242 10.53 17.05 -25.75
N VAL A 243 10.33 17.60 -24.55
CA VAL A 243 10.75 17.05 -23.27
C VAL A 243 9.55 16.63 -22.45
N VAL A 244 9.65 15.44 -21.83
CA VAL A 244 8.65 14.86 -20.94
C VAL A 244 9.28 14.57 -19.59
N GLY A 245 8.65 15.02 -18.50
CA GLY A 245 9.16 14.82 -17.15
C GLY A 245 8.35 15.57 -16.10
N PRO A 246 8.81 15.59 -14.82
CA PRO A 246 8.24 16.43 -13.80
C PRO A 246 8.19 17.88 -14.24
N ARG A 247 7.07 18.56 -13.97
CA ARG A 247 6.82 19.94 -14.44
C ARG A 247 7.98 20.90 -14.12
N GLU A 248 8.57 20.76 -12.94
CA GLU A 248 9.69 21.60 -12.49
C GLU A 248 10.98 21.34 -13.30
N LEU A 249 11.27 20.04 -13.57
CA LEU A 249 12.44 19.69 -14.36
C LEU A 249 12.28 20.07 -15.84
N VAL A 250 11.08 19.92 -16.40
CA VAL A 250 10.79 20.39 -17.78
C VAL A 250 10.93 21.91 -17.87
N ALA A 251 10.52 22.65 -16.83
CA ALA A 251 10.73 24.10 -16.76
C ALA A 251 12.24 24.45 -16.68
N ARG A 252 13.03 23.71 -15.90
CA ARG A 252 14.48 23.88 -15.84
C ARG A 252 15.15 23.59 -17.19
N VAL A 253 14.77 22.50 -17.87
CA VAL A 253 15.29 22.21 -19.23
C VAL A 253 14.93 23.36 -20.18
N ALA A 254 13.73 23.94 -20.08
CA ALA A 254 13.37 25.10 -20.89
C ALA A 254 14.26 26.31 -20.61
N THR A 255 14.60 26.58 -19.34
CA THR A 255 15.52 27.67 -18.99
C THR A 255 16.95 27.40 -19.46
N GLU A 256 17.39 26.14 -19.41
CA GLU A 256 18.74 25.73 -19.85
C GLU A 256 18.92 25.75 -21.36
N LEU A 257 17.91 25.35 -22.13
CA LEU A 257 17.98 25.25 -23.58
C LEU A 257 17.47 26.50 -24.31
N GLY A 258 16.54 27.24 -23.73
CA GLY A 258 15.91 28.39 -24.36
C GLY A 258 14.53 28.70 -23.77
N HIS A 259 13.48 28.58 -24.56
CA HIS A 259 12.12 28.89 -24.09
C HIS A 259 11.07 27.90 -24.63
N PRO A 260 9.89 27.80 -23.98
CA PRO A 260 8.79 27.01 -24.51
C PRO A 260 8.35 27.49 -25.89
N SER A 261 8.31 26.59 -26.87
CA SER A 261 7.85 26.89 -28.22
C SER A 261 6.34 27.07 -28.27
N SER A 262 5.88 28.01 -29.11
CA SER A 262 4.46 28.13 -29.48
C SER A 262 3.99 26.99 -30.39
N HIS A 263 4.91 26.34 -31.12
CA HIS A 263 4.63 25.19 -31.96
C HIS A 263 4.85 23.88 -31.19
N SER A 264 3.80 23.06 -31.10
CA SER A 264 3.87 21.76 -30.44
C SER A 264 4.20 20.66 -31.46
N LEU A 265 5.41 20.08 -31.36
CA LEU A 265 5.77 18.91 -32.17
C LEU A 265 4.89 17.69 -31.88
N ILE A 266 4.06 17.73 -30.86
CA ILE A 266 3.18 16.64 -30.47
C ILE A 266 1.97 16.56 -31.39
N GLU A 267 1.56 17.69 -31.95
CA GLU A 267 0.40 17.81 -32.85
C GLU A 267 0.74 17.38 -34.28
N ASP A 268 2.00 17.52 -34.66
CA ASP A 268 2.47 17.04 -35.96
C ASP A 268 2.76 15.53 -35.91
N ARG A 269 1.89 14.74 -36.56
CA ARG A 269 1.93 13.28 -36.58
C ARG A 269 2.33 12.69 -37.92
N ALA A 270 2.80 13.50 -38.82
CA ALA A 270 3.15 13.05 -40.17
C ALA A 270 4.25 11.99 -40.18
N TYR A 271 5.31 12.22 -39.44
CA TYR A 271 6.50 11.33 -39.38
C TYR A 271 6.57 10.51 -38.10
N LEU A 272 6.30 11.13 -36.95
CA LEU A 272 6.28 10.50 -35.64
C LEU A 272 4.90 10.65 -35.01
N ASP A 273 4.27 9.54 -34.72
CA ASP A 273 3.03 9.52 -33.95
C ASP A 273 3.29 8.99 -32.53
N PHE A 274 2.32 9.14 -31.66
CA PHE A 274 2.31 8.49 -30.37
C PHE A 274 1.04 7.66 -30.21
N ARG A 275 1.20 6.54 -29.54
CA ARG A 275 0.07 5.71 -29.12
C ARG A 275 0.19 5.34 -27.65
N ARG A 276 -0.96 5.28 -26.99
CA ARG A 276 -1.06 4.67 -25.66
C ARG A 276 -1.44 3.22 -25.88
N VAL A 277 -0.54 2.32 -25.48
CA VAL A 277 -0.66 0.88 -25.72
C VAL A 277 -0.64 0.18 -24.37
N THR A 278 -1.54 -0.77 -24.17
CA THR A 278 -1.59 -1.57 -22.95
C THR A 278 -0.65 -2.77 -23.08
N ILE A 279 0.16 -3.00 -22.07
CA ILE A 279 1.01 -4.20 -22.00
C ILE A 279 0.11 -5.38 -21.62
N SER A 280 -0.35 -6.11 -22.62
CA SER A 280 -1.11 -7.36 -22.44
C SER A 280 -0.32 -8.61 -22.85
N ASN A 281 0.83 -8.44 -23.51
CA ASN A 281 1.73 -9.52 -23.85
C ASN A 281 2.51 -9.98 -22.58
N PRO A 282 2.26 -11.19 -22.05
CA PRO A 282 2.91 -11.65 -20.82
C PRO A 282 4.44 -11.76 -20.95
N LYS A 283 4.96 -11.88 -22.18
CA LYS A 283 6.41 -11.97 -22.41
C LYS A 283 7.16 -10.69 -22.06
N LEU A 284 6.46 -9.55 -22.01
CA LEU A 284 7.07 -8.24 -21.73
C LEU A 284 6.98 -7.86 -20.24
N ALA A 285 6.09 -8.49 -19.48
CA ALA A 285 5.97 -8.25 -18.05
C ALA A 285 7.23 -8.73 -17.30
N GLY A 286 7.71 -7.90 -16.37
CA GLY A 286 8.92 -8.19 -15.59
C GLY A 286 10.22 -7.75 -16.25
N HIS A 287 10.18 -7.25 -17.50
CA HIS A 287 11.33 -6.64 -18.16
C HIS A 287 11.39 -5.14 -17.91
N THR A 288 12.60 -4.59 -17.92
CA THR A 288 12.81 -3.15 -17.83
C THR A 288 12.53 -2.46 -19.16
N VAL A 289 12.31 -1.14 -19.13
CA VAL A 289 12.14 -0.34 -20.35
C VAL A 289 13.34 -0.50 -21.27
N GLU A 290 14.56 -0.56 -20.73
CA GLU A 290 15.81 -0.72 -21.47
C GLU A 290 15.92 -2.09 -22.15
N GLU A 291 15.56 -3.17 -21.44
CA GLU A 291 15.61 -4.55 -21.96
C GLU A 291 14.67 -4.77 -23.15
N LEU A 292 13.61 -3.97 -23.31
CA LEU A 292 12.73 -4.08 -24.47
C LEU A 292 13.42 -3.64 -25.77
N ASP A 293 14.47 -2.84 -25.67
CA ASP A 293 15.28 -2.35 -26.80
C ASP A 293 14.45 -1.81 -27.97
N LEU A 294 13.42 -1.00 -27.63
CA LEU A 294 12.48 -0.44 -28.61
C LEU A 294 13.17 0.51 -29.58
N ALA A 295 14.26 1.11 -29.13
CA ALA A 295 15.06 2.02 -29.94
C ALA A 295 15.58 1.32 -31.19
N ARG A 296 16.17 0.15 -31.03
CA ARG A 296 16.76 -0.63 -32.11
C ARG A 296 15.68 -1.36 -32.91
N LYS A 297 14.68 -1.96 -32.24
CA LYS A 297 13.66 -2.78 -32.91
C LYS A 297 12.68 -1.97 -33.74
N PHE A 298 12.27 -0.79 -33.27
CA PHE A 298 11.15 -0.02 -33.84
C PHE A 298 11.47 1.46 -34.05
N SER A 299 12.68 1.92 -33.77
CA SER A 299 13.01 3.35 -33.69
C SER A 299 12.05 4.10 -32.77
N ALA A 300 11.64 3.47 -31.68
CA ALA A 300 10.60 3.94 -30.78
C ALA A 300 11.15 4.29 -29.39
N THR A 301 10.42 5.15 -28.67
CA THR A 301 10.73 5.53 -27.29
C THR A 301 9.46 5.46 -26.47
N ILE A 302 9.56 4.90 -25.25
CA ILE A 302 8.51 5.07 -24.24
C ILE A 302 8.75 6.40 -23.54
N SER A 303 7.78 7.29 -23.61
CA SER A 303 7.87 8.61 -22.97
C SER A 303 7.23 8.65 -21.59
N ARG A 304 6.28 7.75 -21.32
CA ARG A 304 5.52 7.69 -20.07
C ARG A 304 4.95 6.28 -19.89
N VAL A 305 4.91 5.84 -18.64
CA VAL A 305 4.21 4.62 -18.21
C VAL A 305 3.11 5.02 -17.25
N ARG A 306 1.89 4.52 -17.45
CA ARG A 306 0.78 4.69 -16.52
C ARG A 306 0.41 3.35 -15.91
N ARG A 307 0.52 3.25 -14.60
CA ARG A 307 0.16 2.08 -13.81
C ARG A 307 -1.03 2.44 -12.91
N GLY A 308 -2.19 1.85 -13.19
CA GLY A 308 -3.44 2.33 -12.59
C GLY A 308 -3.67 3.80 -12.95
N ASP A 309 -3.78 4.66 -11.94
CA ASP A 309 -3.96 6.10 -12.11
C ASP A 309 -2.67 6.92 -11.94
N VAL A 310 -1.52 6.24 -11.77
CA VAL A 310 -0.22 6.90 -11.57
C VAL A 310 0.56 6.98 -12.88
N ASP A 311 0.90 8.19 -13.29
CA ASP A 311 1.82 8.43 -14.39
C ASP A 311 3.27 8.43 -13.89
N MET A 312 4.13 7.63 -14.51
CA MET A 312 5.56 7.50 -14.21
C MET A 312 6.39 7.85 -15.43
N ILE A 313 7.60 8.35 -15.18
CA ILE A 313 8.59 8.53 -16.25
C ILE A 313 9.08 7.14 -16.67
N ALA A 314 9.28 6.94 -17.96
CA ALA A 314 9.86 5.71 -18.49
C ALA A 314 11.39 5.71 -18.33
N GLU A 315 11.86 5.60 -17.07
CA GLU A 315 13.28 5.44 -16.78
C GLU A 315 13.79 4.09 -17.30
N PRO A 316 15.06 3.97 -17.74
CA PRO A 316 15.63 2.74 -18.28
C PRO A 316 15.40 1.51 -17.39
N GLY A 317 15.61 1.67 -16.07
CA GLY A 317 15.46 0.61 -15.07
C GLY A 317 14.03 0.37 -14.58
N LEU A 318 13.02 1.06 -15.13
CA LEU A 318 11.63 0.85 -14.72
C LEU A 318 11.14 -0.52 -15.21
N VAL A 319 10.80 -1.40 -14.27
CA VAL A 319 10.21 -2.72 -14.57
C VAL A 319 8.76 -2.55 -14.99
N LEU A 320 8.44 -3.04 -16.18
CA LEU A 320 7.10 -3.00 -16.75
C LEU A 320 6.25 -4.16 -16.24
N GLN A 321 4.97 -3.89 -16.01
CA GLN A 321 4.01 -4.87 -15.51
C GLN A 321 2.88 -5.08 -16.52
N GLN A 322 2.26 -6.24 -16.45
CA GLN A 322 1.05 -6.49 -17.21
C GLN A 322 -0.04 -5.50 -16.79
N GLY A 323 -0.73 -4.93 -17.76
CA GLY A 323 -1.73 -3.90 -17.52
C GLY A 323 -1.19 -2.46 -17.49
N ASP A 324 0.13 -2.26 -17.50
CA ASP A 324 0.70 -0.92 -17.66
C ASP A 324 0.30 -0.33 -19.02
N ARG A 325 -0.03 0.97 -19.03
CA ARG A 325 -0.27 1.72 -20.26
C ARG A 325 0.97 2.54 -20.60
N VAL A 326 1.65 2.16 -21.67
CA VAL A 326 2.84 2.86 -22.15
C VAL A 326 2.49 3.87 -23.23
N ARG A 327 3.02 5.07 -23.15
CA ARG A 327 2.96 6.05 -24.22
C ARG A 327 4.22 5.90 -25.08
N VAL A 328 4.05 5.26 -26.23
CA VAL A 328 5.13 5.01 -27.18
C VAL A 328 5.11 6.10 -28.25
N VAL A 329 6.28 6.65 -28.57
CA VAL A 329 6.52 7.56 -29.70
C VAL A 329 7.36 6.81 -30.72
N ALA A 330 6.89 6.74 -31.94
CA ALA A 330 7.54 5.97 -32.99
C ALA A 330 7.15 6.48 -34.39
N PRO A 331 7.91 6.08 -35.45
CA PRO A 331 7.49 6.32 -36.83
C PRO A 331 6.08 5.76 -37.08
N THR A 332 5.24 6.55 -37.76
CA THR A 332 3.84 6.19 -38.03
C THR A 332 3.72 4.81 -38.70
N SER A 333 4.66 4.47 -39.60
CA SER A 333 4.71 3.18 -40.27
C SER A 333 4.92 1.99 -39.33
N LYS A 334 5.59 2.18 -38.18
CA LYS A 334 5.89 1.13 -37.20
C LYS A 334 4.81 0.96 -36.13
N MET A 335 3.85 1.84 -36.08
CA MET A 335 2.86 1.90 -35.01
C MET A 335 2.01 0.62 -34.89
N ARG A 336 1.69 -0.02 -36.03
CA ARG A 336 0.94 -1.30 -36.06
C ARG A 336 1.77 -2.46 -35.47
N GLU A 337 3.05 -2.54 -35.82
CA GLU A 337 3.96 -3.57 -35.30
C GLU A 337 4.15 -3.40 -33.79
N ILE A 338 4.29 -2.16 -33.31
CA ILE A 338 4.43 -1.82 -31.90
C ILE A 338 3.17 -2.25 -31.12
N THR A 339 1.96 -1.92 -31.66
CA THR A 339 0.71 -2.33 -31.03
C THR A 339 0.64 -3.85 -30.87
N LYS A 340 1.03 -4.60 -31.91
CA LYS A 340 1.10 -6.07 -31.85
C LYS A 340 2.15 -6.58 -30.86
N PHE A 341 3.29 -5.91 -30.78
CA PHE A 341 4.36 -6.26 -29.84
C PHE A 341 3.91 -6.17 -28.38
N PHE A 342 3.22 -5.10 -28.01
CA PHE A 342 2.69 -4.90 -26.66
C PHE A 342 1.41 -5.69 -26.38
N GLY A 343 0.66 -6.07 -27.42
CA GLY A 343 -0.61 -6.79 -27.34
C GLY A 343 -1.84 -5.87 -27.34
N ASP A 344 -1.81 -4.73 -26.66
CA ASP A 344 -2.85 -3.67 -26.59
C ASP A 344 -4.27 -4.19 -26.33
N SER A 345 -4.43 -5.15 -25.45
CA SER A 345 -5.72 -5.71 -25.06
C SER A 345 -6.21 -5.09 -23.75
N ALA A 346 -7.47 -4.64 -23.75
CA ALA A 346 -8.13 -4.17 -22.52
C ALA A 346 -8.21 -5.28 -21.44
N ARG A 347 -8.29 -6.54 -21.86
CA ARG A 347 -8.27 -7.70 -20.96
C ARG A 347 -6.99 -7.75 -20.12
N GLY A 348 -5.85 -7.32 -20.66
CA GLY A 348 -4.59 -7.26 -19.92
C GLY A 348 -4.60 -6.33 -18.69
N LEU A 349 -5.62 -5.47 -18.54
CA LEU A 349 -5.78 -4.61 -17.36
C LEU A 349 -6.35 -5.37 -16.14
N SER A 350 -7.02 -6.49 -16.35
CA SER A 350 -7.71 -7.26 -15.31
C SER A 350 -7.33 -8.74 -15.30
N ASP A 351 -6.45 -9.19 -16.20
CA ASP A 351 -6.05 -10.59 -16.29
C ASP A 351 -5.22 -10.98 -15.07
N LEU A 352 -5.79 -11.85 -14.25
CA LEU A 352 -5.14 -12.42 -13.10
C LEU A 352 -4.37 -13.68 -13.53
N ASN A 353 -3.11 -13.80 -13.16
CA ASN A 353 -2.37 -15.04 -13.32
C ASN A 353 -2.68 -16.00 -12.14
N PRO A 354 -3.50 -17.06 -12.35
CA PRO A 354 -3.88 -17.94 -11.27
C PRO A 354 -2.69 -18.69 -10.65
N ILE A 355 -1.66 -18.98 -11.45
CA ILE A 355 -0.45 -19.66 -10.97
C ILE A 355 0.31 -18.75 -10.00
N SER A 356 0.53 -17.50 -10.38
CA SER A 356 1.20 -16.52 -9.51
C SER A 356 0.44 -16.31 -8.20
N LEU A 357 -0.89 -16.17 -8.27
CA LEU A 357 -1.73 -16.04 -7.08
C LEU A 357 -1.66 -17.29 -6.21
N GLY A 358 -1.93 -18.47 -6.78
CA GLY A 358 -2.01 -19.73 -6.01
C GLY A 358 -0.66 -20.09 -5.38
N VAL A 359 0.42 -20.09 -6.18
CA VAL A 359 1.77 -20.39 -5.67
C VAL A 359 2.24 -19.33 -4.68
N GLY A 360 2.01 -18.05 -4.99
CA GLY A 360 2.41 -16.94 -4.11
C GLY A 360 1.68 -16.99 -2.76
N MET A 361 0.39 -17.26 -2.76
CA MET A 361 -0.40 -17.41 -1.54
C MET A 361 0.05 -18.63 -0.72
N ALA A 362 0.23 -19.78 -1.37
CA ALA A 362 0.69 -21.01 -0.70
C ALA A 362 2.06 -20.81 -0.05
N LEU A 363 3.03 -20.28 -0.79
CA LEU A 363 4.37 -19.96 -0.27
C LEU A 363 4.30 -18.95 0.88
N GLY A 364 3.46 -17.91 0.74
CA GLY A 364 3.30 -16.90 1.78
C GLY A 364 2.72 -17.46 3.08
N ILE A 365 1.69 -18.32 2.99
CA ILE A 365 1.11 -18.99 4.15
C ILE A 365 2.15 -19.92 4.79
N LEU A 366 2.84 -20.74 4.01
CA LEU A 366 3.89 -21.63 4.50
C LEU A 366 5.00 -20.86 5.24
N ILE A 367 5.50 -19.79 4.66
CA ILE A 367 6.53 -18.94 5.31
C ILE A 367 5.97 -18.31 6.58
N GLY A 368 4.69 -17.91 6.56
CA GLY A 368 4.01 -17.33 7.71
C GLY A 368 3.88 -18.29 8.89
N GLU A 369 3.77 -19.59 8.63
CA GLU A 369 3.61 -20.63 9.64
C GLU A 369 4.92 -21.22 10.14
N ILE A 370 6.08 -20.87 9.56
CA ILE A 370 7.38 -21.35 10.03
C ILE A 370 7.56 -20.97 11.49
N PRO A 371 7.73 -21.96 12.40
CA PRO A 371 7.97 -21.68 13.80
C PRO A 371 9.38 -21.10 13.99
N ILE A 372 9.46 -19.90 14.56
CA ILE A 372 10.70 -19.22 14.89
C ILE A 372 10.93 -19.39 16.38
N PHE A 373 12.09 -19.94 16.75
CA PHE A 373 12.48 -20.12 18.14
C PHE A 373 12.93 -18.78 18.74
N THR A 374 12.40 -18.44 19.90
CA THR A 374 12.79 -17.23 20.62
C THR A 374 13.82 -17.54 21.72
N PRO A 375 14.66 -16.56 22.11
CA PRO A 375 15.60 -16.72 23.22
C PRO A 375 14.93 -17.05 24.55
N THR A 376 13.63 -16.83 24.68
CA THR A 376 12.84 -17.15 25.90
C THR A 376 12.28 -18.56 25.90
N GLY A 377 12.61 -19.40 24.91
CA GLY A 377 12.17 -20.80 24.82
C GLY A 377 10.80 -21.03 24.20
N ALA A 378 10.13 -19.98 23.73
CA ALA A 378 8.83 -20.08 23.06
C ALA A 378 8.98 -20.10 21.53
N TYR A 379 8.01 -20.70 20.85
CA TYR A 379 7.88 -20.64 19.39
C TYR A 379 6.82 -19.62 19.00
N PHE A 380 7.10 -18.80 18.01
CA PHE A 380 6.09 -17.97 17.38
C PHE A 380 6.18 -18.08 15.85
N SER A 381 5.08 -17.80 15.16
CA SER A 381 5.06 -17.65 13.71
C SER A 381 4.67 -16.21 13.36
N ILE A 382 5.22 -15.71 12.24
CA ILE A 382 4.87 -14.35 11.77
C ILE A 382 3.43 -14.24 11.27
N GLY A 383 2.78 -15.37 11.05
CA GLY A 383 1.40 -15.49 10.59
C GLY A 383 1.24 -15.38 9.08
N SER A 384 0.15 -15.94 8.58
CA SER A 384 -0.16 -16.01 7.15
C SER A 384 -0.19 -14.64 6.45
N ALA A 385 -0.66 -13.60 7.13
CA ALA A 385 -0.69 -12.25 6.60
C ALA A 385 0.70 -11.66 6.34
N ALA A 386 1.63 -11.80 7.29
CA ALA A 386 2.99 -11.29 7.11
C ALA A 386 3.74 -12.12 6.06
N GLY A 387 3.59 -13.43 6.07
CA GLY A 387 4.21 -14.31 5.08
C GLY A 387 3.73 -14.01 3.65
N THR A 388 2.43 -13.87 3.44
CA THR A 388 1.87 -13.52 2.12
C THR A 388 2.26 -12.11 1.68
N LEU A 389 2.37 -11.14 2.60
CA LEU A 389 2.89 -9.81 2.28
C LEU A 389 4.33 -9.88 1.79
N ILE A 390 5.21 -10.63 2.48
CA ILE A 390 6.63 -10.77 2.10
C ILE A 390 6.75 -11.39 0.71
N VAL A 391 6.05 -12.49 0.45
CA VAL A 391 6.06 -13.12 -0.88
C VAL A 391 5.48 -12.18 -1.93
N GLY A 392 4.40 -11.47 -1.62
CA GLY A 392 3.83 -10.45 -2.50
C GLY A 392 4.83 -9.34 -2.83
N LEU A 393 5.57 -8.82 -1.85
CA LEU A 393 6.62 -7.81 -2.07
C LEU A 393 7.72 -8.32 -2.99
N ILE A 394 8.16 -9.59 -2.81
CA ILE A 394 9.18 -10.22 -3.64
C ILE A 394 8.67 -10.40 -5.08
N PHE A 395 7.47 -10.97 -5.24
CA PHE A 395 6.86 -11.19 -6.55
C PHE A 395 6.62 -9.87 -7.30
N GLY A 396 6.12 -8.85 -6.58
CA GLY A 396 5.87 -7.52 -7.13
C GLY A 396 7.16 -6.78 -7.52
N ARG A 397 8.28 -7.06 -6.83
CA ARG A 397 9.60 -6.53 -7.22
C ARG A 397 10.15 -7.23 -8.45
N LEU A 398 10.11 -8.57 -8.46
CA LEU A 398 10.74 -9.37 -9.52
C LEU A 398 9.95 -9.30 -10.83
N GLY A 399 8.61 -9.24 -10.73
CA GLY A 399 7.71 -9.24 -11.89
C GLY A 399 7.72 -10.54 -12.70
N ARG A 400 8.84 -11.29 -12.62
CA ARG A 400 9.06 -12.55 -13.31
C ARG A 400 10.12 -13.39 -12.59
N ILE A 401 9.93 -14.72 -12.58
CA ILE A 401 10.92 -15.69 -12.09
C ILE A 401 11.08 -16.76 -13.17
N GLY A 402 12.17 -16.69 -13.94
CA GLY A 402 12.38 -17.55 -15.10
C GLY A 402 11.25 -17.43 -16.13
N PRO A 403 10.59 -18.51 -16.52
CA PRO A 403 9.47 -18.48 -17.46
C PRO A 403 8.16 -17.96 -16.83
N PHE A 404 8.06 -17.92 -15.50
CA PHE A 404 6.83 -17.57 -14.80
C PHE A 404 6.70 -16.07 -14.59
N VAL A 405 5.58 -15.50 -15.04
CA VAL A 405 5.20 -14.11 -14.75
C VAL A 405 4.61 -14.07 -13.34
N THR A 406 5.29 -13.41 -12.41
CA THR A 406 4.81 -13.20 -11.04
C THR A 406 4.02 -11.91 -10.91
N ALA A 407 4.20 -10.96 -11.85
CA ALA A 407 3.48 -9.69 -11.84
C ALA A 407 1.97 -9.89 -11.99
N MET A 408 1.21 -9.02 -11.33
CA MET A 408 -0.24 -8.92 -11.42
C MET A 408 -0.60 -7.50 -11.86
N PRO A 409 -1.63 -7.31 -12.73
CA PRO A 409 -2.11 -5.99 -13.05
C PRO A 409 -2.52 -5.23 -11.79
N PHE A 410 -2.12 -3.96 -11.70
CA PHE A 410 -2.38 -3.12 -10.52
C PHE A 410 -3.87 -3.11 -10.13
N THR A 411 -4.76 -3.01 -11.13
CA THR A 411 -6.22 -3.00 -10.92
C THR A 411 -6.72 -4.32 -10.34
N ALA A 412 -6.22 -5.46 -10.83
CA ALA A 412 -6.57 -6.77 -10.28
C ALA A 412 -6.10 -6.90 -8.82
N GLY A 413 -4.90 -6.42 -8.52
CA GLY A 413 -4.38 -6.36 -7.16
C GLY A 413 -5.24 -5.49 -6.24
N GLN A 414 -5.73 -4.34 -6.73
CA GLN A 414 -6.64 -3.49 -5.95
C GLN A 414 -7.97 -4.20 -5.61
N VAL A 415 -8.59 -4.86 -6.58
CA VAL A 415 -9.86 -5.58 -6.35
C VAL A 415 -9.68 -6.71 -5.33
N LEU A 416 -8.59 -7.49 -5.44
CA LEU A 416 -8.29 -8.55 -4.48
C LEU A 416 -7.99 -7.99 -3.08
N ALA A 417 -7.25 -6.89 -2.99
CA ALA A 417 -6.98 -6.23 -1.71
C ALA A 417 -8.27 -5.73 -1.06
N GLU A 418 -9.14 -5.08 -1.81
CA GLU A 418 -10.41 -4.57 -1.29
C GLU A 418 -11.32 -5.70 -0.82
N PHE A 419 -11.51 -6.73 -1.64
CA PHE A 419 -12.32 -7.90 -1.28
C PHE A 419 -11.77 -8.61 -0.04
N GLY A 420 -10.46 -8.92 -0.03
CA GLY A 420 -9.80 -9.56 1.10
C GLY A 420 -9.93 -8.75 2.39
N LEU A 421 -9.80 -7.42 2.29
CA LEU A 421 -9.97 -6.50 3.40
C LEU A 421 -11.40 -6.57 3.97
N LEU A 422 -12.43 -6.52 3.12
CA LEU A 422 -13.83 -6.54 3.55
C LEU A 422 -14.17 -7.85 4.27
N VAL A 423 -13.71 -9.00 3.74
CA VAL A 423 -13.87 -10.30 4.37
C VAL A 423 -13.22 -10.34 5.75
N PHE A 424 -11.98 -9.84 5.86
CA PHE A 424 -11.26 -9.76 7.14
C PHE A 424 -11.97 -8.84 8.15
N LEU A 425 -12.42 -7.66 7.71
CA LEU A 425 -13.09 -6.70 8.60
C LEU A 425 -14.42 -7.24 9.14
N ALA A 426 -15.19 -7.94 8.30
CA ALA A 426 -16.42 -8.59 8.72
C ALA A 426 -16.16 -9.66 9.78
N GLN A 427 -15.13 -10.51 9.57
CA GLN A 427 -14.75 -11.56 10.51
C GLN A 427 -14.22 -10.97 11.83
N ALA A 428 -13.30 -9.99 11.75
CA ALA A 428 -12.72 -9.37 12.94
C ALA A 428 -13.80 -8.66 13.78
N GLY A 429 -14.73 -7.95 13.14
CA GLY A 429 -15.84 -7.29 13.80
C GLY A 429 -16.82 -8.26 14.47
N ALA A 430 -17.19 -9.33 13.74
CA ALA A 430 -18.10 -10.35 14.29
C ALA A 430 -17.52 -11.01 15.56
N ASN A 431 -16.23 -11.33 15.56
CA ASN A 431 -15.57 -11.97 16.69
C ASN A 431 -15.33 -11.01 17.87
N ALA A 432 -15.09 -9.71 17.59
CA ALA A 432 -14.94 -8.71 18.63
C ALA A 432 -16.26 -8.42 19.36
N GLY A 433 -17.41 -8.46 18.66
CA GLY A 433 -18.71 -8.17 19.24
C GLY A 433 -19.07 -9.08 20.43
N GLY A 434 -18.88 -10.41 20.27
CA GLY A 434 -19.18 -11.38 21.32
C GLY A 434 -18.26 -11.32 22.54
N GLN A 435 -17.07 -10.72 22.42
CA GLN A 435 -16.13 -10.59 23.53
C GLN A 435 -16.33 -9.28 24.32
N ILE A 436 -16.88 -8.25 23.69
CA ILE A 436 -17.15 -6.97 24.32
C ILE A 436 -18.14 -7.13 25.46
N GLU A 437 -19.18 -7.95 25.31
CA GLU A 437 -20.14 -8.20 26.38
C GLU A 437 -19.50 -8.80 27.63
N LYS A 438 -18.62 -9.82 27.46
CA LYS A 438 -17.90 -10.45 28.58
C LYS A 438 -17.00 -9.46 29.32
N ALA A 439 -16.39 -8.55 28.58
CA ALA A 439 -15.49 -7.56 29.14
C ALA A 439 -16.22 -6.50 29.98
N PHE A 440 -17.42 -6.11 29.60
CA PHE A 440 -18.23 -5.16 30.36
C PHE A 440 -18.73 -5.73 31.69
N THR A 441 -18.97 -7.03 31.77
CA THR A 441 -19.44 -7.69 32.99
C THR A 441 -18.35 -7.88 34.05
N SER A 442 -17.05 -7.81 33.69
CA SER A 442 -15.93 -8.07 34.61
C SER A 442 -15.59 -6.91 35.57
N GLY A 443 -16.14 -5.71 35.37
CA GLY A 443 -15.89 -4.53 36.23
C GLY A 443 -14.51 -3.85 36.05
N THR A 444 -13.52 -4.51 35.44
CA THR A 444 -12.17 -3.97 35.21
C THR A 444 -12.01 -3.29 33.85
N TRP A 445 -13.07 -3.24 33.08
CA TRP A 445 -13.08 -2.70 31.71
C TRP A 445 -12.56 -1.27 31.59
N LEU A 446 -12.82 -0.42 32.60
CA LEU A 446 -12.38 0.99 32.56
C LEU A 446 -10.86 1.13 32.67
N GLN A 447 -10.24 0.34 33.56
CA GLN A 447 -8.77 0.33 33.69
C GLN A 447 -8.10 -0.16 32.41
N ILE A 448 -8.64 -1.24 31.83
CA ILE A 448 -8.13 -1.79 30.55
C ILE A 448 -8.30 -0.76 29.43
N LEU A 449 -9.47 -0.12 29.35
CA LEU A 449 -9.75 0.90 28.35
C LEU A 449 -8.78 2.08 28.47
N LEU A 450 -8.61 2.63 29.67
CA LEU A 450 -7.70 3.75 29.91
C LEU A 450 -6.25 3.39 29.58
N LEU A 451 -5.80 2.19 29.99
CA LEU A 451 -4.46 1.71 29.67
C LEU A 451 -4.28 1.56 28.14
N GLY A 452 -5.27 0.98 27.47
CA GLY A 452 -5.29 0.88 26.00
C GLY A 452 -5.24 2.24 25.31
N ILE A 453 -6.00 3.23 25.81
CA ILE A 453 -5.97 4.61 25.32
C ILE A 453 -4.58 5.21 25.45
N ILE A 454 -3.93 5.06 26.60
CA ILE A 454 -2.57 5.57 26.84
C ILE A 454 -1.57 4.93 25.86
N MET A 455 -1.56 3.60 25.76
CA MET A 455 -0.65 2.89 24.86
C MET A 455 -0.87 3.28 23.38
N THR A 456 -2.13 3.29 22.93
CA THR A 456 -2.46 3.70 21.56
C THR A 456 -2.09 5.16 21.30
N SER A 457 -2.31 6.06 22.29
CA SER A 457 -1.96 7.47 22.15
C SER A 457 -0.45 7.70 22.04
N ILE A 458 0.35 6.97 22.81
CA ILE A 458 1.82 6.99 22.70
C ILE A 458 2.24 6.62 21.27
N MET A 459 1.66 5.55 20.73
CA MET A 459 1.95 5.12 19.36
C MET A 459 1.47 6.12 18.32
N ALA A 460 0.22 6.55 18.40
CA ALA A 460 -0.41 7.43 17.42
C ALA A 460 0.24 8.82 17.39
N ILE A 461 0.38 9.44 18.56
CA ILE A 461 0.96 10.79 18.69
C ILE A 461 2.46 10.74 18.45
N GLY A 462 3.16 9.74 19.03
CA GLY A 462 4.61 9.58 18.86
C GLY A 462 4.99 9.39 17.39
N LEU A 463 4.33 8.48 16.68
CA LEU A 463 4.56 8.29 15.24
C LEU A 463 4.20 9.54 14.45
N TYR A 464 3.04 10.14 14.72
CA TYR A 464 2.61 11.34 14.02
C TYR A 464 3.64 12.47 14.16
N VAL A 465 4.06 12.78 15.38
CA VAL A 465 4.98 13.87 15.68
C VAL A 465 6.36 13.60 15.07
N VAL A 466 6.96 12.44 15.34
CA VAL A 466 8.32 12.14 14.89
C VAL A 466 8.37 12.03 13.35
N MET A 467 7.42 11.33 12.72
CA MET A 467 7.41 11.20 11.26
C MET A 467 7.15 12.53 10.56
N ARG A 468 6.29 13.38 11.13
CA ARG A 468 5.96 14.66 10.54
C ARG A 468 7.09 15.67 10.70
N TRP A 469 7.71 15.76 11.87
CA TRP A 469 8.65 16.82 12.22
C TRP A 469 10.10 16.43 11.98
N ALA A 470 10.52 15.23 12.41
CA ALA A 470 11.89 14.76 12.22
C ALA A 470 12.14 14.27 10.79
N PHE A 471 11.23 13.43 10.26
CA PHE A 471 11.37 12.86 8.92
C PHE A 471 10.69 13.69 7.82
N LYS A 472 9.97 14.76 8.16
CA LYS A 472 9.26 15.64 7.22
C LYS A 472 8.34 14.88 6.26
N MET A 473 7.78 13.76 6.72
CA MET A 473 6.94 12.88 5.91
C MET A 473 5.61 13.56 5.57
N GLY A 474 5.17 13.45 4.32
CA GLY A 474 3.88 13.95 3.88
C GLY A 474 2.71 13.23 4.55
N GLY A 475 1.61 13.94 4.78
CA GLY A 475 0.44 13.41 5.50
C GLY A 475 -0.17 12.18 4.83
N THR A 476 -0.17 12.14 3.50
CA THR A 476 -0.68 11.01 2.71
C THR A 476 0.14 9.73 2.96
N LYS A 477 1.47 9.81 2.89
CA LYS A 477 2.36 8.68 3.18
C LYS A 477 2.33 8.30 4.65
N LEU A 478 2.25 9.29 5.53
CA LEU A 478 2.16 9.10 6.98
C LEU A 478 0.90 8.34 7.38
N SER A 479 -0.26 8.61 6.77
CA SER A 479 -1.49 7.87 7.06
C SER A 479 -1.36 6.37 6.77
N GLY A 480 -0.66 6.02 5.69
CA GLY A 480 -0.31 4.64 5.37
C GLY A 480 0.67 4.03 6.37
N LEU A 481 1.69 4.78 6.79
CA LEU A 481 2.65 4.34 7.80
C LEU A 481 1.98 4.08 9.15
N LEU A 482 1.07 4.95 9.58
CA LEU A 482 0.27 4.75 10.80
C LEU A 482 -0.55 3.45 10.73
N ALA A 483 -1.21 3.20 9.59
CA ALA A 483 -1.94 1.96 9.36
C ALA A 483 -1.03 0.72 9.38
N GLY A 484 0.17 0.82 8.78
CA GLY A 484 1.17 -0.24 8.77
C GLY A 484 1.78 -0.52 10.13
N ALA A 485 2.14 0.54 10.87
CA ALA A 485 2.62 0.43 12.25
C ALA A 485 1.55 -0.19 13.17
N GLN A 486 0.29 0.14 12.98
CA GLN A 486 -0.82 -0.47 13.70
C GLN A 486 -1.13 -1.89 13.20
N THR A 487 -0.61 -2.30 12.04
CA THR A 487 -1.01 -3.52 11.32
C THR A 487 -2.54 -3.62 11.12
N GLN A 488 -3.18 -2.45 10.90
CA GLN A 488 -4.64 -2.33 10.91
C GLN A 488 -5.19 -2.00 9.52
N PRO A 489 -5.80 -3.00 8.85
CA PRO A 489 -6.39 -2.82 7.53
C PRO A 489 -7.52 -1.81 7.48
N ALA A 490 -8.29 -1.62 8.57
CA ALA A 490 -9.36 -0.63 8.61
C ALA A 490 -8.82 0.81 8.48
N VAL A 491 -7.68 1.11 9.12
CA VAL A 491 -7.02 2.42 9.00
C VAL A 491 -6.48 2.64 7.60
N LEU A 492 -5.94 1.58 6.97
CA LEU A 492 -5.49 1.65 5.57
C LEU A 492 -6.66 1.89 4.61
N ALA A 493 -7.77 1.17 4.79
CA ALA A 493 -8.97 1.36 3.98
C ALA A 493 -9.52 2.78 4.11
N PHE A 494 -9.56 3.31 5.32
CA PHE A 494 -9.95 4.70 5.58
C PHE A 494 -9.03 5.68 4.84
N ALA A 495 -7.71 5.52 4.94
CA ALA A 495 -6.76 6.38 4.26
C ALA A 495 -6.91 6.30 2.73
N ASN A 496 -7.04 5.10 2.17
CA ASN A 496 -7.27 4.88 0.74
C ASN A 496 -8.56 5.54 0.24
N SER A 497 -9.66 5.39 0.96
CA SER A 497 -10.95 5.99 0.59
C SER A 497 -10.91 7.53 0.58
N ARG A 498 -10.05 8.12 1.41
CA ARG A 498 -9.89 9.58 1.53
C ARG A 498 -8.93 10.18 0.50
N THR A 499 -8.09 9.36 -0.10
CA THR A 499 -7.04 9.79 -1.03
C THR A 499 -7.28 9.29 -2.46
N ASN A 500 -8.45 8.73 -2.76
CA ASN A 500 -8.74 8.08 -4.03
C ASN A 500 -7.66 7.04 -4.41
N MET A 501 -7.29 6.17 -3.45
CA MET A 501 -6.29 5.10 -3.62
C MET A 501 -4.89 5.62 -3.98
N ASP A 502 -4.46 6.74 -3.41
CA ASP A 502 -3.12 7.29 -3.63
C ASP A 502 -2.05 6.24 -3.26
N PRO A 503 -1.13 5.89 -4.17
CA PRO A 503 -0.12 4.85 -3.94
C PRO A 503 0.80 5.12 -2.76
N ARG A 504 0.96 6.38 -2.35
CA ARG A 504 1.77 6.75 -1.19
C ARG A 504 1.23 6.15 0.11
N VAL A 505 -0.09 5.95 0.20
CA VAL A 505 -0.72 5.29 1.35
C VAL A 505 -0.26 3.84 1.43
N SER A 506 -0.40 3.08 0.33
CA SER A 506 0.05 1.68 0.27
C SER A 506 1.56 1.55 0.47
N LEU A 507 2.35 2.49 -0.06
CA LEU A 507 3.79 2.54 0.16
C LEU A 507 4.14 2.77 1.64
N GLY A 508 3.48 3.72 2.30
CA GLY A 508 3.67 3.98 3.73
C GLY A 508 3.35 2.74 4.57
N TYR A 509 2.25 2.06 4.26
CA TYR A 509 1.84 0.81 4.91
C TYR A 509 2.88 -0.30 4.75
N ALA A 510 3.22 -0.64 3.51
CA ALA A 510 4.14 -1.73 3.21
C ALA A 510 5.56 -1.48 3.75
N LEU A 511 5.95 -0.21 3.93
CA LEU A 511 7.26 0.17 4.44
C LEU A 511 7.56 -0.37 5.83
N VAL A 512 6.57 -0.41 6.71
CA VAL A 512 6.75 -0.75 8.13
C VAL A 512 6.02 -2.03 8.56
N TYR A 513 5.01 -2.47 7.84
CA TYR A 513 4.11 -3.56 8.23
C TYR A 513 4.84 -4.87 8.64
N PRO A 514 5.83 -5.42 7.87
CA PRO A 514 6.48 -6.66 8.25
C PRO A 514 7.23 -6.55 9.59
N VAL A 515 7.97 -5.45 9.77
CA VAL A 515 8.72 -5.20 11.02
C VAL A 515 7.76 -4.90 12.17
N ALA A 516 6.67 -4.19 11.91
CA ALA A 516 5.63 -3.92 12.89
C ALA A 516 5.01 -5.20 13.43
N MET A 517 4.70 -6.15 12.55
CA MET A 517 4.12 -7.43 12.92
C MET A 517 5.05 -8.19 13.88
N ILE A 518 6.31 -8.36 13.50
CA ILE A 518 7.32 -9.08 14.30
C ILE A 518 7.58 -8.35 15.61
N GLY A 519 7.79 -7.03 15.57
CA GLY A 519 8.12 -6.22 16.75
C GLY A 519 7.04 -6.31 17.84
N LYS A 520 5.77 -6.25 17.46
CA LYS A 520 4.65 -6.37 18.40
C LYS A 520 4.56 -7.74 19.05
N ILE A 521 4.79 -8.80 18.28
CA ILE A 521 4.78 -10.17 18.78
C ILE A 521 5.86 -10.32 19.86
N LEU A 522 7.10 -9.88 19.59
CA LEU A 522 8.20 -9.96 20.53
C LEU A 522 7.94 -9.14 21.80
N VAL A 523 7.44 -7.92 21.66
CA VAL A 523 7.12 -7.06 22.81
C VAL A 523 6.03 -7.70 23.68
N ALA A 524 4.94 -8.17 23.07
CA ALA A 524 3.84 -8.82 23.80
C ALA A 524 4.29 -10.11 24.50
N GLN A 525 5.19 -10.87 23.88
CA GLN A 525 5.78 -12.07 24.48
C GLN A 525 6.64 -11.75 25.71
N ILE A 526 7.48 -10.70 25.62
CA ILE A 526 8.28 -10.24 26.75
C ILE A 526 7.36 -9.81 27.89
N MET A 527 6.34 -8.99 27.62
CA MET A 527 5.37 -8.54 28.63
C MET A 527 4.62 -9.70 29.29
N GLY A 528 4.19 -10.70 28.49
CA GLY A 528 3.49 -11.88 29.02
C GLY A 528 4.37 -12.80 29.87
N GLY A 529 5.69 -12.76 29.68
CA GLY A 529 6.68 -13.52 30.46
C GLY A 529 7.18 -12.80 31.71
N MET A 530 6.80 -11.54 31.96
CA MET A 530 7.16 -10.74 33.14
C MET A 530 6.19 -10.97 34.30
#